data_f113d4662b2510c4ef7efccebb0c445d
#
_entry.id   f113d4662b2510c4ef7efccebb0c445d
#
_cell.length_a   1.000
_cell.length_b   1.000
_cell.length_c   1.000
_cell.angle_alpha   90.00
_cell.angle_beta   90.00
_cell.angle_gamma   90.00
#
_symmetry.space_group_name_H-M   'P 1'
#
loop_
_entity.id
_entity.type
_entity.pdbx_description
1 polymer ?
#
loop_
_entity_poly.entity_id
_entity_poly.type
_entity_poly.pdbx_seq_one_letter_code
_entity_poly.pdbx_strand_id
1 'polypeptide(L)'
;MNANEFVHATPKEIGKDTVVITASQRGNTAETVKATAVANELGAATVGLTFQVPSPLSDTAQYVIQYEFGPESVVENQKVSYGFKLALEILNEEEGYEKYDEMVQALAKLNDIVVQAKKDIVPDAIKWAWEFKDDSVIYTMGSGACWGPAHQEAICIFMEMQWINASVIHSGEFFHGPFEITDKNTAFLMMKSCGHTRPLDDRALDFIKKFNNRIFVLDASQYGINELGELAEYLEPMFYNNVIGVFNNLIADARKHPLTTRRYMWKFPY
;
A
#
# COMPACT_ATOMS: atom_id res chain seq x y z
N MET A 1 2.28 9.98 -9.42
CA MET A 1 3.67 10.27 -9.88
C MET A 1 4.61 10.14 -8.69
N ASN A 2 5.82 9.62 -8.85
CA ASN A 2 6.79 9.63 -7.76
C ASN A 2 7.46 11.02 -7.63
N ALA A 3 7.98 11.32 -6.43
CA ALA A 3 8.49 12.67 -6.14
C ALA A 3 9.68 13.08 -7.02
N ASN A 4 10.58 12.13 -7.32
CA ASN A 4 11.75 12.45 -8.16
C ASN A 4 11.35 12.71 -9.62
N GLU A 5 10.41 11.94 -10.14
CA GLU A 5 9.83 12.20 -11.46
C GLU A 5 9.13 13.57 -11.52
N PHE A 6 8.37 13.92 -10.48
CA PHE A 6 7.74 15.24 -10.38
C PHE A 6 8.76 16.38 -10.47
N VAL A 7 9.89 16.26 -9.78
CA VAL A 7 10.96 17.29 -9.79
C VAL A 7 11.57 17.47 -11.19
N HIS A 8 11.73 16.39 -11.95
CA HIS A 8 12.41 16.44 -13.26
C HIS A 8 11.45 16.62 -14.46
N ALA A 9 10.20 16.26 -14.28
CA ALA A 9 9.17 16.32 -15.31
C ALA A 9 7.86 16.89 -14.74
N THR A 10 7.94 18.04 -14.09
CA THR A 10 6.79 18.69 -13.47
C THR A 10 5.70 18.96 -14.49
N PRO A 11 4.44 18.50 -14.25
CA PRO A 11 3.33 18.78 -15.14
C PRO A 11 3.11 20.29 -15.30
N LYS A 12 2.79 20.73 -16.51
CA LYS A 12 2.61 22.15 -16.83
C LYS A 12 1.41 22.80 -16.17
N GLU A 13 0.46 21.97 -15.77
CA GLU A 13 -0.81 22.36 -15.14
C GLU A 13 -0.64 22.71 -13.66
N ILE A 14 0.52 22.41 -13.06
CA ILE A 14 0.78 22.76 -11.66
C ILE A 14 0.86 24.27 -11.48
N GLY A 15 0.01 24.81 -10.61
CA GLY A 15 -0.06 26.24 -10.33
C GLY A 15 -1.06 26.56 -9.20
N LYS A 16 -1.52 27.80 -9.15
CA LYS A 16 -2.39 28.35 -8.09
C LYS A 16 -3.70 27.60 -7.86
N ASP A 17 -4.19 26.89 -8.85
CA ASP A 17 -5.43 26.13 -8.79
C ASP A 17 -5.17 24.62 -8.55
N THR A 18 -3.97 24.27 -8.06
CA THR A 18 -3.56 22.89 -7.83
C THR A 18 -3.27 22.64 -6.36
N VAL A 19 -3.71 21.50 -5.84
CA VAL A 19 -3.29 20.96 -4.55
C VAL A 19 -2.29 19.83 -4.78
N VAL A 20 -1.10 19.93 -4.21
CA VAL A 20 -0.06 18.90 -4.27
C VAL A 20 0.09 18.24 -2.91
N ILE A 21 -0.25 16.97 -2.82
CA ILE A 21 -0.15 16.16 -1.60
C ILE A 21 1.14 15.34 -1.66
N THR A 22 2.02 15.53 -0.69
CA THR A 22 3.29 14.83 -0.58
C THR A 22 3.37 14.02 0.71
N ALA A 23 4.04 12.88 0.69
CA ALA A 23 4.12 12.01 1.86
C ALA A 23 5.53 11.47 2.08
N SER A 24 6.05 11.61 3.30
CA SER A 24 7.30 11.00 3.75
C SER A 24 7.20 10.63 5.22
N GLN A 25 7.50 9.40 5.58
CA GLN A 25 7.31 8.90 6.94
C GLN A 25 8.08 9.73 7.98
N ARG A 26 9.36 9.98 7.73
CA ARG A 26 10.20 10.81 8.62
C ARG A 26 10.30 12.27 8.15
N GLY A 27 9.62 12.60 7.06
CA GLY A 27 9.65 13.94 6.48
C GLY A 27 11.01 14.37 5.92
N ASN A 28 11.97 13.46 5.73
CA ASN A 28 13.33 13.75 5.32
C ASN A 28 13.74 13.11 3.99
N THR A 29 12.82 12.56 3.23
CA THR A 29 13.07 12.06 1.87
C THR A 29 13.37 13.25 0.95
N ALA A 30 14.60 13.35 0.49
CA ALA A 30 15.10 14.55 -0.23
C ALA A 30 14.24 14.90 -1.45
N GLU A 31 13.86 13.89 -2.24
CA GLU A 31 13.03 14.06 -3.42
C GLU A 31 11.60 14.57 -3.06
N THR A 32 11.04 14.07 -1.96
CA THR A 32 9.72 14.51 -1.51
C THR A 32 9.74 15.95 -1.04
N VAL A 33 10.75 16.33 -0.26
CA VAL A 33 10.93 17.71 0.19
C VAL A 33 11.13 18.65 -1.00
N LYS A 34 11.98 18.24 -1.98
CA LYS A 34 12.22 19.02 -3.20
C LYS A 34 10.96 19.16 -4.07
N ALA A 35 10.18 18.08 -4.23
CA ALA A 35 8.92 18.14 -4.96
C ALA A 35 7.93 19.12 -4.33
N THR A 36 7.86 19.14 -2.99
CA THR A 36 7.04 20.10 -2.24
C THR A 36 7.50 21.54 -2.46
N ALA A 37 8.81 21.78 -2.43
CA ALA A 37 9.37 23.10 -2.70
C ALA A 37 9.07 23.58 -4.14
N VAL A 38 9.24 22.72 -5.15
CA VAL A 38 8.93 23.02 -6.55
C VAL A 38 7.42 23.36 -6.71
N ALA A 39 6.54 22.61 -6.06
CA ALA A 39 5.11 22.89 -6.09
C ALA A 39 4.79 24.26 -5.46
N ASN A 40 5.42 24.62 -4.34
CA ASN A 40 5.29 25.93 -3.72
C ASN A 40 5.77 27.08 -4.66
N GLU A 41 6.92 26.90 -5.31
CA GLU A 41 7.46 27.89 -6.26
C GLU A 41 6.54 28.15 -7.44
N LEU A 42 5.78 27.14 -7.85
CA LEU A 42 4.77 27.23 -8.92
C LEU A 42 3.42 27.80 -8.44
N GLY A 43 3.27 28.05 -7.14
CA GLY A 43 2.06 28.64 -6.56
C GLY A 43 0.99 27.62 -6.18
N ALA A 44 1.26 26.32 -6.22
CA ALA A 44 0.33 25.29 -5.78
C ALA A 44 0.16 25.31 -4.25
N ALA A 45 -1.02 24.94 -3.75
CA ALA A 45 -1.20 24.62 -2.35
C ALA A 45 -0.55 23.26 -2.04
N THR A 46 0.27 23.18 -0.97
CA THR A 46 0.97 21.95 -0.63
C THR A 46 0.55 21.38 0.71
N VAL A 47 0.25 20.08 0.74
CA VAL A 47 -0.09 19.32 1.93
C VAL A 47 0.97 18.25 2.17
N GLY A 48 1.70 18.35 3.26
CA GLY A 48 2.71 17.37 3.69
C GLY A 48 2.14 16.36 4.67
N LEU A 49 2.14 15.07 4.31
CA LEU A 49 1.80 13.97 5.21
C LEU A 49 3.07 13.40 5.81
N THR A 50 3.24 13.49 7.13
CA THR A 50 4.43 12.95 7.82
C THR A 50 4.09 12.43 9.21
N PHE A 51 4.82 11.40 9.65
CA PHE A 51 4.74 10.93 11.04
C PHE A 51 5.57 11.82 11.97
N GLN A 52 6.73 12.30 11.49
CA GLN A 52 7.65 13.08 12.29
C GLN A 52 7.48 14.58 12.06
N VAL A 53 7.16 15.31 13.12
CA VAL A 53 7.11 16.77 13.19
C VAL A 53 7.89 17.20 14.43
N PRO A 54 8.86 18.16 14.31
CA PRO A 54 9.31 18.83 13.09
C PRO A 54 10.11 17.93 12.14
N SER A 55 10.11 18.28 10.86
CA SER A 55 10.89 17.61 9.83
C SER A 55 11.06 18.52 8.60
N PRO A 56 12.03 18.26 7.69
CA PRO A 56 12.19 19.04 6.47
C PRO A 56 10.91 19.17 5.63
N LEU A 57 10.08 18.11 5.57
CA LEU A 57 8.79 18.17 4.88
C LEU A 57 7.79 19.07 5.60
N SER A 58 7.69 18.96 6.93
CA SER A 58 6.79 19.83 7.70
C SER A 58 7.19 21.30 7.67
N ASP A 59 8.49 21.59 7.49
CA ASP A 59 9.00 22.96 7.38
C ASP A 59 8.79 23.54 5.96
N THR A 60 8.63 22.65 4.95
CA THR A 60 8.48 23.06 3.55
C THR A 60 7.03 23.15 3.10
N ALA A 61 6.16 22.24 3.54
CA ALA A 61 4.76 22.22 3.16
C ALA A 61 3.96 23.38 3.81
N GLN A 62 2.99 23.95 3.07
CA GLN A 62 2.10 25.00 3.60
C GLN A 62 1.14 24.46 4.66
N TYR A 63 0.65 23.24 4.46
CA TYR A 63 -0.22 22.53 5.39
C TYR A 63 0.42 21.19 5.76
N VAL A 64 0.32 20.81 7.02
CA VAL A 64 0.93 19.58 7.55
C VAL A 64 -0.12 18.73 8.23
N ILE A 65 -0.18 17.48 7.84
CA ILE A 65 -0.96 16.45 8.54
C ILE A 65 0.03 15.47 9.17
N GLN A 66 0.08 15.47 10.49
CA GLN A 66 0.81 14.47 11.25
C GLN A 66 -0.06 13.24 11.43
N TYR A 67 0.39 12.10 10.90
CA TYR A 67 -0.34 10.83 11.00
C TYR A 67 0.24 9.92 12.08
N GLU A 68 -0.55 8.92 12.50
CA GLU A 68 -0.10 7.88 13.41
C GLU A 68 0.66 6.76 12.67
N PHE A 69 1.67 6.21 13.34
CA PHE A 69 2.45 5.09 12.83
C PHE A 69 2.88 4.18 13.99
N GLY A 70 2.84 2.88 13.75
CA GLY A 70 3.24 1.86 14.74
C GLY A 70 2.09 0.90 15.08
N PRO A 71 2.36 -0.08 15.95
CA PRO A 71 1.41 -1.15 16.24
C PRO A 71 0.11 -0.67 16.92
N GLU A 72 0.18 0.44 17.65
CA GLU A 72 -0.95 1.03 18.38
C GLU A 72 -1.73 2.07 17.55
N SER A 73 -1.31 2.33 16.30
CA SER A 73 -1.97 3.32 15.46
C SER A 73 -3.37 2.87 15.03
N VAL A 74 -4.33 3.78 15.14
CA VAL A 74 -5.70 3.57 14.64
C VAL A 74 -5.70 3.71 13.11
N VAL A 75 -6.38 2.79 12.42
CA VAL A 75 -6.37 2.71 10.96
C VAL A 75 -6.74 4.04 10.30
N GLU A 76 -7.77 4.71 10.81
CA GLU A 76 -8.25 5.99 10.25
C GLU A 76 -7.26 7.16 10.40
N ASN A 77 -6.26 7.04 11.29
CA ASN A 77 -5.24 8.06 11.57
C ASN A 77 -3.91 7.76 10.87
N GLN A 78 -3.83 6.72 10.05
CA GLN A 78 -2.64 6.35 9.30
C GLN A 78 -2.50 7.15 8.00
N LYS A 79 -1.29 7.14 7.44
CA LYS A 79 -0.94 7.86 6.20
C LYS A 79 -1.90 7.64 5.04
N VAL A 80 -2.23 6.37 4.75
CA VAL A 80 -3.09 6.02 3.60
C VAL A 80 -4.51 6.53 3.82
N SER A 81 -5.01 6.42 5.06
CA SER A 81 -6.34 6.91 5.43
C SER A 81 -6.44 8.44 5.34
N TYR A 82 -5.40 9.17 5.75
CA TYR A 82 -5.39 10.62 5.56
C TYR A 82 -5.33 11.02 4.08
N GLY A 83 -4.57 10.31 3.25
CA GLY A 83 -4.58 10.53 1.81
C GLY A 83 -5.97 10.29 1.20
N PHE A 84 -6.65 9.25 1.65
CA PHE A 84 -8.03 8.95 1.24
C PHE A 84 -9.03 10.00 1.75
N LYS A 85 -8.95 10.38 3.04
CA LYS A 85 -9.80 11.45 3.61
C LYS A 85 -9.67 12.75 2.83
N LEU A 86 -8.44 13.18 2.51
CA LEU A 86 -8.22 14.38 1.69
C LEU A 86 -8.90 14.28 0.32
N ALA A 87 -8.78 13.15 -0.35
CA ALA A 87 -9.45 12.95 -1.64
C ALA A 87 -10.98 12.96 -1.50
N LEU A 88 -11.50 12.36 -0.43
CA LEU A 88 -12.93 12.31 -0.13
C LEU A 88 -13.49 13.71 0.18
N GLU A 89 -12.77 14.51 0.99
CA GLU A 89 -13.16 15.89 1.30
C GLU A 89 -13.17 16.76 0.04
N ILE A 90 -12.12 16.70 -0.78
CA ILE A 90 -12.06 17.44 -2.04
C ILE A 90 -13.23 17.06 -2.95
N LEU A 91 -13.50 15.78 -3.10
CA LEU A 91 -14.63 15.30 -3.92
C LEU A 91 -15.97 15.85 -3.39
N ASN A 92 -16.16 15.78 -2.06
CA ASN A 92 -17.41 16.21 -1.44
C ASN A 92 -17.63 17.73 -1.55
N GLU A 93 -16.57 18.51 -1.37
CA GLU A 93 -16.66 19.98 -1.45
C GLU A 93 -16.82 20.49 -2.88
N GLU A 94 -16.18 19.87 -3.87
CA GLU A 94 -16.18 20.33 -5.27
C GLU A 94 -17.41 19.84 -6.06
N GLU A 95 -17.82 18.57 -5.86
CA GLU A 95 -18.84 17.94 -6.69
C GLU A 95 -20.05 17.44 -5.86
N GLY A 96 -19.88 17.29 -4.56
CA GLY A 96 -20.78 16.56 -3.69
C GLY A 96 -20.59 15.05 -3.84
N TYR A 97 -20.66 14.33 -2.72
CA TYR A 97 -20.60 12.87 -2.74
C TYR A 97 -21.76 12.30 -1.93
N GLU A 98 -22.72 11.69 -2.60
CA GLU A 98 -23.96 11.20 -1.99
C GLU A 98 -23.73 10.23 -0.80
N LYS A 99 -22.65 9.44 -0.85
CA LYS A 99 -22.29 8.46 0.18
C LYS A 99 -21.21 8.94 1.15
N TYR A 100 -21.00 10.26 1.27
CA TYR A 100 -19.94 10.81 2.12
C TYR A 100 -20.04 10.34 3.57
N ASP A 101 -21.21 10.50 4.20
CA ASP A 101 -21.43 10.11 5.59
C ASP A 101 -21.28 8.59 5.81
N GLU A 102 -21.74 7.78 4.84
CA GLU A 102 -21.58 6.33 4.87
C GLU A 102 -20.09 5.94 4.78
N MET A 103 -19.32 6.61 3.92
CA MET A 103 -17.88 6.37 3.76
C MET A 103 -17.10 6.73 5.02
N VAL A 104 -17.42 7.86 5.66
CA VAL A 104 -16.82 8.24 6.95
C VAL A 104 -17.11 7.19 8.02
N GLN A 105 -18.33 6.70 8.11
CA GLN A 105 -18.70 5.64 9.04
C GLN A 105 -18.02 4.30 8.71
N ALA A 106 -17.90 3.96 7.43
CA ALA A 106 -17.21 2.75 6.98
C ALA A 106 -15.72 2.78 7.35
N LEU A 107 -15.06 3.93 7.17
CA LEU A 107 -13.66 4.11 7.55
C LEU A 107 -13.46 3.98 9.08
N ALA A 108 -14.37 4.52 9.89
CA ALA A 108 -14.32 4.37 11.34
C ALA A 108 -14.48 2.89 11.77
N LYS A 109 -15.38 2.14 11.14
CA LYS A 109 -15.58 0.70 11.41
C LYS A 109 -14.38 -0.17 10.99
N LEU A 110 -13.64 0.27 9.98
CA LEU A 110 -12.53 -0.50 9.42
C LEU A 110 -11.47 -0.87 10.48
N ASN A 111 -11.27 -0.03 11.49
CA ASN A 111 -10.31 -0.32 12.56
C ASN A 111 -10.63 -1.63 13.29
N ASP A 112 -11.88 -1.83 13.68
CA ASP A 112 -12.29 -3.03 14.42
C ASP A 112 -12.20 -4.28 13.54
N ILE A 113 -12.57 -4.16 12.25
CA ILE A 113 -12.42 -5.23 11.26
C ILE A 113 -10.94 -5.62 11.13
N VAL A 114 -10.04 -4.65 10.99
CA VAL A 114 -8.59 -4.90 10.88
C VAL A 114 -8.03 -5.52 12.15
N VAL A 115 -8.42 -5.05 13.33
CA VAL A 115 -7.98 -5.62 14.62
C VAL A 115 -8.39 -7.09 14.73
N GLN A 116 -9.61 -7.44 14.32
CA GLN A 116 -10.06 -8.82 14.31
C GLN A 116 -9.36 -9.65 13.23
N ALA A 117 -9.28 -9.13 12.01
CA ALA A 117 -8.59 -9.79 10.90
C ALA A 117 -7.13 -10.14 11.23
N LYS A 118 -6.40 -9.25 11.90
CA LYS A 118 -5.02 -9.52 12.35
C LYS A 118 -4.92 -10.73 13.29
N LYS A 119 -5.94 -11.01 14.08
CA LYS A 119 -5.97 -12.19 14.97
C LYS A 119 -6.29 -13.46 14.18
N ASP A 120 -7.30 -13.37 13.33
CA ASP A 120 -7.84 -14.51 12.60
C ASP A 120 -6.86 -15.05 11.55
N ILE A 121 -6.01 -14.17 10.98
CA ILE A 121 -5.08 -14.53 9.92
C ILE A 121 -3.78 -15.19 10.41
N VAL A 122 -3.50 -15.15 11.73
CA VAL A 122 -2.23 -15.65 12.28
C VAL A 122 -1.89 -17.07 11.85
N PRO A 123 -2.82 -18.06 11.88
CA PRO A 123 -2.52 -19.43 11.46
C PRO A 123 -2.07 -19.53 10.01
N ASP A 124 -2.74 -18.79 9.12
CA ASP A 124 -2.41 -18.76 7.69
C ASP A 124 -1.09 -18.04 7.44
N ALA A 125 -0.82 -16.96 8.16
CA ALA A 125 0.43 -16.21 8.07
C ALA A 125 1.64 -17.05 8.57
N ILE A 126 1.47 -17.87 9.62
CA ILE A 126 2.51 -18.81 10.07
C ILE A 126 2.80 -19.83 8.98
N LYS A 127 1.77 -20.45 8.43
CA LYS A 127 1.91 -21.44 7.34
C LYS A 127 2.64 -20.83 6.16
N TRP A 128 2.19 -19.67 5.70
CA TRP A 128 2.80 -18.93 4.60
C TRP A 128 4.27 -18.62 4.86
N ALA A 129 4.61 -18.07 6.03
CA ALA A 129 5.98 -17.69 6.36
C ALA A 129 6.93 -18.88 6.31
N TRP A 130 6.53 -20.05 6.82
CA TRP A 130 7.34 -21.27 6.76
C TRP A 130 7.46 -21.86 5.37
N GLU A 131 6.41 -21.75 4.55
CA GLU A 131 6.41 -22.26 3.18
C GLU A 131 7.28 -21.40 2.24
N PHE A 132 7.28 -20.07 2.45
CA PHE A 132 7.89 -19.13 1.50
C PHE A 132 9.23 -18.53 1.99
N LYS A 133 9.66 -18.81 3.22
CA LYS A 133 10.87 -18.21 3.83
C LYS A 133 12.17 -18.42 3.04
N ASP A 134 12.29 -19.49 2.29
CA ASP A 134 13.50 -19.86 1.54
C ASP A 134 13.41 -19.47 0.06
N ASP A 135 12.32 -18.84 -0.38
CA ASP A 135 12.19 -18.38 -1.74
C ASP A 135 13.11 -17.19 -2.03
N SER A 136 13.78 -17.29 -3.16
CA SER A 136 14.64 -16.22 -3.67
C SER A 136 13.89 -15.18 -4.50
N VAL A 137 12.69 -15.55 -5.00
CA VAL A 137 11.80 -14.71 -5.80
C VAL A 137 10.36 -14.94 -5.34
N ILE A 138 9.63 -13.85 -5.04
CA ILE A 138 8.19 -13.89 -4.76
C ILE A 138 7.52 -12.83 -5.63
N TYR A 139 6.53 -13.24 -6.42
CA TYR A 139 5.68 -12.32 -7.19
C TYR A 139 4.47 -11.91 -6.36
N THR A 140 4.27 -10.61 -6.20
CA THR A 140 3.03 -10.09 -5.60
C THR A 140 2.03 -9.78 -6.69
N MET A 141 0.74 -9.94 -6.40
CA MET A 141 -0.32 -9.71 -7.37
C MET A 141 -1.48 -8.95 -6.74
N GLY A 142 -2.19 -8.19 -7.56
CA GLY A 142 -3.42 -7.51 -7.20
C GLY A 142 -3.99 -6.72 -8.38
N SER A 143 -5.21 -6.24 -8.22
CA SER A 143 -5.87 -5.39 -9.20
C SER A 143 -6.65 -4.27 -8.50
N GLY A 144 -7.04 -3.22 -9.25
CA GLY A 144 -7.77 -2.10 -8.68
C GLY A 144 -7.07 -1.49 -7.47
N ALA A 145 -7.79 -1.30 -6.38
CA ALA A 145 -7.27 -0.73 -5.15
C ALA A 145 -6.18 -1.59 -4.47
N CYS A 146 -6.19 -2.91 -4.72
CA CYS A 146 -5.21 -3.86 -4.17
C CYS A 146 -3.83 -3.77 -4.83
N TRP A 147 -3.72 -3.13 -6.01
CA TRP A 147 -2.44 -2.94 -6.70
C TRP A 147 -1.42 -2.16 -5.86
N GLY A 148 -1.85 -1.09 -5.18
CA GLY A 148 -0.97 -0.28 -4.33
C GLY A 148 -0.32 -1.08 -3.19
N PRO A 149 -1.08 -1.79 -2.35
CA PRO A 149 -0.54 -2.69 -1.34
C PRO A 149 0.36 -3.79 -1.89
N ALA A 150 -0.01 -4.43 -3.01
CA ALA A 150 0.81 -5.47 -3.63
C ALA A 150 2.16 -4.92 -4.14
N HIS A 151 2.17 -3.70 -4.70
CA HIS A 151 3.38 -3.00 -5.11
C HIS A 151 4.26 -2.64 -3.91
N GLN A 152 3.66 -2.10 -2.84
CA GLN A 152 4.39 -1.77 -1.61
C GLN A 152 5.04 -3.02 -1.00
N GLU A 153 4.35 -4.14 -0.99
CA GLU A 153 4.87 -5.40 -0.46
C GLU A 153 6.10 -5.87 -1.23
N ALA A 154 6.04 -5.85 -2.56
CA ALA A 154 7.18 -6.23 -3.40
C ALA A 154 8.40 -5.34 -3.15
N ILE A 155 8.23 -4.02 -3.20
CA ILE A 155 9.35 -3.08 -3.20
C ILE A 155 9.86 -2.81 -1.80
N CYS A 156 8.96 -2.45 -0.87
CA CYS A 156 9.38 -1.99 0.45
C CYS A 156 9.66 -3.16 1.41
N ILE A 157 8.91 -4.25 1.30
CA ILE A 157 9.07 -5.36 2.22
C ILE A 157 10.03 -6.41 1.65
N PHE A 158 9.69 -7.02 0.54
CA PHE A 158 10.51 -8.11 0.01
C PHE A 158 11.88 -7.63 -0.44
N MET A 159 11.97 -6.63 -1.32
CA MET A 159 13.27 -6.16 -1.81
C MET A 159 14.04 -5.35 -0.77
N GLU A 160 13.42 -4.35 -0.13
CA GLU A 160 14.12 -3.45 0.78
C GLU A 160 14.45 -4.11 2.12
N MET A 161 13.43 -4.72 2.76
CA MET A 161 13.56 -5.19 4.15
C MET A 161 13.98 -6.65 4.25
N GLN A 162 13.59 -7.51 3.31
CA GLN A 162 13.86 -8.94 3.36
C GLN A 162 14.93 -9.42 2.37
N TRP A 163 15.34 -8.58 1.42
CA TRP A 163 16.29 -8.91 0.35
C TRP A 163 15.87 -10.13 -0.48
N ILE A 164 14.57 -10.31 -0.63
CA ILE A 164 13.96 -11.26 -1.55
C ILE A 164 13.71 -10.51 -2.85
N ASN A 165 14.12 -11.09 -3.98
CA ASN A 165 13.74 -10.49 -5.26
C ASN A 165 12.22 -10.56 -5.43
N ALA A 166 11.63 -9.49 -5.90
CA ALA A 166 10.19 -9.44 -6.08
C ALA A 166 9.82 -8.61 -7.30
N SER A 167 8.67 -8.91 -7.86
CA SER A 167 8.02 -8.07 -8.86
C SER A 167 6.53 -8.10 -8.60
N VAL A 168 5.87 -6.97 -8.86
CA VAL A 168 4.41 -6.89 -8.78
C VAL A 168 3.82 -7.16 -10.15
N ILE A 169 2.76 -7.97 -10.20
CA ILE A 169 2.02 -8.30 -11.42
C ILE A 169 0.59 -7.81 -11.24
N HIS A 170 0.16 -6.87 -12.10
CA HIS A 170 -1.24 -6.49 -12.16
C HIS A 170 -2.06 -7.65 -12.73
N SER A 171 -3.10 -8.12 -12.03
CA SER A 171 -3.87 -9.30 -12.45
C SER A 171 -4.49 -9.13 -13.84
N GLY A 172 -4.85 -7.90 -14.23
CA GLY A 172 -5.36 -7.60 -15.57
C GLY A 172 -4.32 -7.73 -16.68
N GLU A 173 -3.03 -7.64 -16.35
CA GLU A 173 -1.92 -7.80 -17.31
C GLU A 173 -1.27 -9.18 -17.26
N PHE A 174 -1.71 -10.04 -16.35
CA PHE A 174 -1.13 -11.36 -16.14
C PHE A 174 -1.01 -12.16 -17.44
N PHE A 175 -2.03 -12.12 -18.30
CA PHE A 175 -2.06 -12.84 -19.59
C PHE A 175 -1.33 -12.14 -20.73
N HIS A 176 -0.64 -11.04 -20.50
CA HIS A 176 0.18 -10.32 -21.48
C HIS A 176 1.68 -10.62 -21.34
N GLY A 177 2.02 -11.80 -20.76
CA GLY A 177 3.39 -12.26 -20.62
C GLY A 177 3.66 -12.94 -19.27
N PRO A 178 3.31 -12.34 -18.12
CA PRO A 178 3.62 -12.91 -16.81
C PRO A 178 3.12 -14.36 -16.57
N PHE A 179 2.05 -14.78 -17.23
CA PHE A 179 1.53 -16.15 -17.08
C PHE A 179 2.52 -17.23 -17.56
N GLU A 180 3.45 -16.89 -18.46
CA GLU A 180 4.46 -17.82 -18.99
C GLU A 180 5.52 -18.23 -17.95
N ILE A 181 5.69 -17.45 -16.87
CA ILE A 181 6.60 -17.83 -15.77
C ILE A 181 5.95 -18.77 -14.76
N THR A 182 4.66 -19.09 -14.92
CA THR A 182 3.92 -19.91 -13.97
C THR A 182 4.34 -21.38 -14.08
N ASP A 183 5.03 -21.86 -13.05
CA ASP A 183 5.35 -23.27 -12.90
C ASP A 183 5.13 -23.73 -11.45
N LYS A 184 5.37 -24.99 -11.17
CA LYS A 184 5.18 -25.57 -9.83
C LYS A 184 6.05 -24.97 -8.72
N ASN A 185 7.10 -24.22 -9.07
CA ASN A 185 8.06 -23.65 -8.12
C ASN A 185 7.88 -22.13 -7.94
N THR A 186 7.18 -21.46 -8.85
CA THR A 186 7.00 -20.02 -8.81
C THR A 186 6.16 -19.61 -7.60
N ALA A 187 6.69 -18.73 -6.76
CA ALA A 187 6.01 -18.27 -5.55
C ALA A 187 5.17 -17.01 -5.84
N PHE A 188 3.88 -17.05 -5.50
CA PHE A 188 2.95 -15.94 -5.65
C PHE A 188 2.29 -15.56 -4.33
N LEU A 189 2.12 -14.26 -4.10
CA LEU A 189 1.28 -13.67 -3.06
C LEU A 189 0.24 -12.76 -3.74
N MET A 190 -1.03 -13.15 -3.70
CA MET A 190 -2.12 -12.37 -4.29
C MET A 190 -2.91 -11.65 -3.21
N MET A 191 -3.05 -10.34 -3.32
CA MET A 191 -4.00 -9.52 -2.57
C MET A 191 -5.25 -9.37 -3.43
N LYS A 192 -6.28 -10.15 -3.11
CA LYS A 192 -7.46 -10.30 -3.94
C LYS A 192 -8.50 -9.22 -3.66
N SER A 193 -8.92 -8.49 -4.69
CA SER A 193 -9.96 -7.48 -4.55
C SER A 193 -11.32 -8.08 -4.14
N CYS A 194 -12.06 -7.37 -3.29
CA CYS A 194 -13.48 -7.63 -3.02
C CYS A 194 -14.42 -6.83 -3.92
N GLY A 195 -13.89 -5.89 -4.71
CA GLY A 195 -14.64 -4.95 -5.54
C GLY A 195 -14.76 -5.37 -7.01
N HIS A 196 -14.98 -4.37 -7.85
CA HIS A 196 -15.27 -4.53 -9.29
C HIS A 196 -14.14 -5.21 -10.07
N THR A 197 -12.89 -5.16 -9.60
CA THR A 197 -11.75 -5.78 -10.28
C THR A 197 -11.51 -7.24 -9.88
N ARG A 198 -12.28 -7.78 -8.92
CA ARG A 198 -12.19 -9.17 -8.49
C ARG A 198 -12.18 -10.22 -9.62
N PRO A 199 -12.96 -10.07 -10.71
CA PRO A 199 -12.92 -11.02 -11.82
C PRO A 199 -11.56 -11.13 -12.51
N LEU A 200 -10.71 -10.10 -12.47
CA LEU A 200 -9.34 -10.14 -12.99
C LEU A 200 -8.45 -11.04 -12.12
N ASP A 201 -8.59 -10.91 -10.81
CA ASP A 201 -7.86 -11.73 -9.83
C ASP A 201 -8.31 -13.18 -9.91
N ASP A 202 -9.62 -13.44 -10.01
CA ASP A 202 -10.19 -14.78 -10.14
C ASP A 202 -9.64 -15.49 -11.41
N ARG A 203 -9.64 -14.79 -12.55
CA ARG A 203 -9.13 -15.34 -13.80
C ARG A 203 -7.65 -15.72 -13.72
N ALA A 204 -6.82 -14.86 -13.11
CA ALA A 204 -5.41 -15.13 -12.92
C ALA A 204 -5.21 -16.30 -11.95
N LEU A 205 -5.94 -16.33 -10.84
CA LEU A 205 -5.87 -17.39 -9.83
C LEU A 205 -6.28 -18.76 -10.40
N ASP A 206 -7.35 -18.80 -11.17
CA ASP A 206 -7.84 -20.04 -11.83
C ASP A 206 -6.81 -20.61 -12.79
N PHE A 207 -6.05 -19.75 -13.47
CA PHE A 207 -4.95 -20.20 -14.32
C PHE A 207 -3.80 -20.72 -13.48
N ILE A 208 -3.32 -19.93 -12.51
CA ILE A 208 -2.19 -20.29 -11.66
C ILE A 208 -2.42 -21.66 -11.01
N LYS A 209 -3.59 -21.89 -10.43
CA LYS A 209 -3.94 -23.14 -9.73
C LYS A 209 -3.91 -24.40 -10.60
N LYS A 210 -3.94 -24.28 -11.94
CA LYS A 210 -3.80 -25.43 -12.85
C LYS A 210 -2.38 -25.97 -12.92
N PHE A 211 -1.39 -25.11 -12.68
CA PHE A 211 0.03 -25.42 -12.90
C PHE A 211 0.89 -25.25 -11.65
N ASN A 212 0.34 -24.62 -10.60
CA ASN A 212 1.08 -24.18 -9.44
C ASN A 212 0.24 -24.29 -8.16
N ASN A 213 0.88 -24.78 -7.08
CA ASN A 213 0.29 -24.83 -5.74
C ASN A 213 0.95 -23.84 -4.77
N ARG A 214 1.93 -23.06 -5.24
CA ARG A 214 2.70 -22.11 -4.42
C ARG A 214 2.16 -20.69 -4.57
N ILE A 215 0.84 -20.56 -4.46
CA ILE A 215 0.16 -19.28 -4.39
C ILE A 215 -0.53 -19.14 -3.04
N PHE A 216 -0.23 -18.06 -2.33
CA PHE A 216 -1.00 -17.63 -1.18
C PHE A 216 -1.95 -16.51 -1.62
N VAL A 217 -3.23 -16.66 -1.28
CA VAL A 217 -4.26 -15.68 -1.58
C VAL A 217 -4.72 -15.02 -0.28
N LEU A 218 -4.42 -13.75 -0.13
CA LEU A 218 -4.99 -12.90 0.90
C LEU A 218 -6.25 -12.26 0.35
N ASP A 219 -7.41 -12.72 0.80
CA ASP A 219 -8.73 -12.27 0.36
C ASP A 219 -9.43 -11.56 1.53
N ALA A 220 -9.50 -10.24 1.48
CA ALA A 220 -10.09 -9.42 2.53
C ALA A 220 -11.55 -9.79 2.84
N SER A 221 -12.28 -10.34 1.85
CA SER A 221 -13.67 -10.80 2.01
C SER A 221 -13.83 -11.93 3.03
N GLN A 222 -12.76 -12.67 3.33
CA GLN A 222 -12.76 -13.74 4.32
C GLN A 222 -12.55 -13.22 5.76
N TYR A 223 -12.22 -11.93 5.90
CA TYR A 223 -11.82 -11.31 7.17
C TYR A 223 -12.67 -10.09 7.54
N GLY A 224 -13.93 -10.09 7.13
CA GLY A 224 -14.94 -9.14 7.61
C GLY A 224 -15.10 -7.86 6.81
N ILE A 225 -14.25 -7.55 5.81
CA ILE A 225 -14.36 -6.29 5.05
C ILE A 225 -15.71 -6.15 4.33
N ASN A 226 -16.37 -7.27 4.01
CA ASN A 226 -17.69 -7.28 3.37
C ASN A 226 -18.81 -6.64 4.22
N GLU A 227 -18.58 -6.45 5.53
CA GLU A 227 -19.50 -5.69 6.39
C GLU A 227 -19.64 -4.23 5.97
N LEU A 228 -18.70 -3.73 5.18
CA LEU A 228 -18.69 -2.36 4.63
C LEU A 228 -19.44 -2.26 3.30
N GLY A 229 -20.04 -3.36 2.81
CA GLY A 229 -20.83 -3.38 1.58
C GLY A 229 -20.01 -2.94 0.35
N GLU A 230 -20.63 -2.16 -0.51
CA GLU A 230 -20.00 -1.63 -1.74
C GLU A 230 -18.85 -0.64 -1.48
N LEU A 231 -18.74 -0.10 -0.26
CA LEU A 231 -17.65 0.80 0.11
C LEU A 231 -16.35 0.07 0.42
N ALA A 232 -16.41 -1.26 0.60
CA ALA A 232 -15.27 -2.09 0.95
C ALA A 232 -14.09 -1.94 -0.03
N GLU A 233 -14.37 -1.89 -1.35
CA GLU A 233 -13.33 -1.81 -2.38
C GLU A 233 -12.45 -0.57 -2.28
N TYR A 234 -12.98 0.55 -1.79
CA TYR A 234 -12.23 1.79 -1.60
C TYR A 234 -11.35 1.75 -0.34
N LEU A 235 -11.69 0.88 0.61
CA LEU A 235 -11.00 0.73 1.89
C LEU A 235 -10.00 -0.44 1.93
N GLU A 236 -9.96 -1.26 0.89
CA GLU A 236 -8.99 -2.36 0.74
C GLU A 236 -7.53 -1.95 0.95
N PRO A 237 -7.04 -0.80 0.45
CA PRO A 237 -5.64 -0.41 0.67
C PRO A 237 -5.29 -0.27 2.15
N MET A 238 -6.19 0.29 2.96
CA MET A 238 -5.99 0.43 4.40
C MET A 238 -6.03 -0.93 5.09
N PHE A 239 -6.96 -1.80 4.70
CA PHE A 239 -7.07 -3.16 5.21
C PHE A 239 -5.77 -3.94 4.94
N TYR A 240 -5.34 -4.04 3.68
CA TYR A 240 -4.17 -4.82 3.28
C TYR A 240 -2.89 -4.29 3.91
N ASN A 241 -2.65 -2.99 3.92
CA ASN A 241 -1.47 -2.38 4.54
C ASN A 241 -1.34 -2.70 6.04
N ASN A 242 -2.45 -2.94 6.71
CA ASN A 242 -2.45 -3.30 8.11
C ASN A 242 -2.30 -4.81 8.35
N VAL A 243 -3.06 -5.63 7.61
CA VAL A 243 -3.12 -7.07 7.84
C VAL A 243 -1.84 -7.77 7.36
N ILE A 244 -1.26 -7.33 6.24
CA ILE A 244 -0.01 -7.90 5.71
C ILE A 244 1.17 -7.76 6.69
N GLY A 245 1.11 -6.81 7.61
CA GLY A 245 2.13 -6.65 8.66
C GLY A 245 2.31 -7.88 9.54
N VAL A 246 1.26 -8.71 9.70
CA VAL A 246 1.35 -10.00 10.41
C VAL A 246 2.26 -10.96 9.65
N PHE A 247 2.08 -11.05 8.33
CA PHE A 247 2.91 -11.86 7.44
C PHE A 247 4.37 -11.40 7.45
N ASN A 248 4.58 -10.09 7.38
CA ASN A 248 5.90 -9.47 7.32
C ASN A 248 6.74 -9.75 8.58
N ASN A 249 6.13 -9.70 9.74
CA ASN A 249 6.80 -10.05 10.98
C ASN A 249 7.15 -11.56 11.02
N LEU A 250 6.21 -12.41 10.65
CA LEU A 250 6.41 -13.86 10.70
C LEU A 250 7.45 -14.35 9.69
N ILE A 251 7.49 -13.81 8.46
CA ILE A 251 8.54 -14.17 7.50
C ILE A 251 9.90 -13.65 7.94
N ALA A 252 9.97 -12.46 8.54
CA ALA A 252 11.21 -11.92 9.09
C ALA A 252 11.77 -12.82 10.21
N ASP A 253 10.90 -13.30 11.10
CA ASP A 253 11.26 -14.22 12.17
C ASP A 253 11.69 -15.59 11.61
N ALA A 254 10.93 -16.16 10.68
CA ALA A 254 11.24 -17.45 10.05
C ALA A 254 12.58 -17.42 9.29
N ARG A 255 12.91 -16.28 8.67
CA ARG A 255 14.18 -16.04 7.96
C ARG A 255 15.31 -15.60 8.88
N LYS A 256 15.04 -15.29 10.14
CA LYS A 256 15.99 -14.64 11.07
C LYS A 256 16.58 -13.34 10.47
N HIS A 257 15.76 -12.61 9.75
CA HIS A 257 16.13 -11.39 9.04
C HIS A 257 15.17 -10.24 9.43
N PRO A 258 15.49 -9.49 10.51
CA PRO A 258 14.62 -8.44 11.02
C PRO A 258 14.24 -7.40 9.97
N LEU A 259 13.00 -6.92 9.98
CA LEU A 259 12.48 -5.88 9.06
C LEU A 259 13.28 -4.56 9.11
N THR A 260 14.08 -4.35 10.16
CA THR A 260 14.92 -3.16 10.32
C THR A 260 16.30 -3.28 9.65
N THR A 261 16.63 -4.47 9.14
CA THR A 261 17.93 -4.71 8.49
C THR A 261 18.02 -3.92 7.17
N ARG A 262 19.12 -3.19 7.00
CA ARG A 262 19.41 -2.44 5.77
C ARG A 262 20.82 -2.74 5.32
N ARG A 263 21.01 -2.86 3.99
CA ARG A 263 22.35 -3.06 3.38
C ARG A 263 23.00 -1.73 3.10
N TYR A 264 22.31 -0.81 2.44
CA TYR A 264 22.80 0.46 1.95
C TYR A 264 22.06 1.66 2.53
N MET A 265 20.73 1.56 2.66
CA MET A 265 19.86 2.64 3.10
C MET A 265 20.33 3.21 4.44
N TRP A 266 20.47 4.52 4.51
CA TRP A 266 21.00 5.31 5.64
C TRP A 266 22.47 5.05 6.01
N LYS A 267 23.20 4.24 5.25
CA LYS A 267 24.63 3.95 5.47
C LYS A 267 25.52 4.61 4.44
N PHE A 268 25.01 4.89 3.27
CA PHE A 268 25.70 5.53 2.17
C PHE A 268 24.84 6.65 1.59
N PRO A 269 25.48 7.70 1.02
CA PRO A 269 24.73 8.68 0.20
C PRO A 269 24.15 8.00 -1.05
N TYR A 270 22.95 8.36 -1.42
CA TYR A 270 22.27 7.92 -2.65
C TYR A 270 21.30 8.98 -3.16
#